data_6d720e99dfbbf851f7cbb8622823b29a
#
_entry.id   6d720e99dfbbf851f7cbb8622823b29a
#
_cell.length_a   1.000
_cell.length_b   1.000
_cell.length_c   1.000
_cell.angle_alpha   90.00
_cell.angle_beta   90.00
_cell.angle_gamma   90.00
#
_symmetry.space_group_name_H-M   'P 1'
#
loop_
_entity.id
_entity.type
_entity.pdbx_description
1 polymer ?
#
loop_
_entity_poly.entity_id
_entity_poly.type
_entity_poly.pdbx_seq_one_letter_code
_entity_poly.pdbx_strand_id
1 'polypeptide(L)'
;MNYTTLISAEQLQALMGNGAPLLVFDCSFELMKPEAGDQQFSQAHIPGSVRANLDRDLSALPGAPAASGGRHPLPSRENFALWLGSVGLTHDMQVVVYDRQGANYCGRLWWMLKWVGHEHAAVLDGGLEAWYAAGGVVTSGTGAHRPPQVFRPGPERATLCVTAQLAERLGRPGQNIIDARAAPRFRGEVEPLDPVAGHIPGALNRPFAGNMGPDGRFKPASVLKEEFLALLAGRDPASVVHHCGSGVSAVPNIIAMEVAGLGRQALYAGSWSEWCSDPARPVAQG
;
A
#
# COMPACT_ATOMS: atom_id res chain seq x y z
N MET A 1 19.77 -13.31 -1.01
CA MET A 1 18.73 -13.07 0.01
C MET A 1 17.59 -12.36 -0.66
N ASN A 2 16.34 -12.77 -0.38
CA ASN A 2 15.15 -12.11 -0.91
C ASN A 2 14.47 -11.34 0.22
N TYR A 3 14.09 -10.10 -0.06
CA TYR A 3 13.40 -9.21 0.87
C TYR A 3 11.89 -9.25 0.56
N THR A 4 11.06 -9.37 1.59
CA THR A 4 9.62 -9.55 1.40
C THR A 4 8.77 -8.44 1.99
N THR A 5 9.26 -7.71 3.01
CA THR A 5 8.50 -6.66 3.70
C THR A 5 9.20 -5.32 3.61
N LEU A 6 10.35 -5.18 4.26
CA LEU A 6 11.17 -3.97 4.23
C LEU A 6 12.58 -4.30 3.71
N ILE A 7 13.23 -3.29 3.14
CA ILE A 7 14.64 -3.30 2.74
C ILE A 7 15.26 -1.95 3.11
N SER A 8 16.48 -1.95 3.64
CA SER A 8 17.20 -0.70 3.88
C SER A 8 17.86 -0.15 2.61
N ALA A 9 18.26 1.13 2.64
CA ALA A 9 18.94 1.75 1.51
C ALA A 9 20.29 1.07 1.22
N GLU A 10 21.05 0.70 2.25
CA GLU A 10 22.33 -0.01 2.12
C GLU A 10 22.15 -1.39 1.50
N GLN A 11 21.10 -2.11 1.90
CA GLN A 11 20.76 -3.41 1.33
C GLN A 11 20.34 -3.28 -0.15
N LEU A 12 19.59 -2.24 -0.52
CA LEU A 12 19.25 -1.97 -1.91
C LEU A 12 20.49 -1.63 -2.73
N GLN A 13 21.41 -0.79 -2.21
CA GLN A 13 22.70 -0.51 -2.86
C GLN A 13 23.50 -1.77 -3.11
N ALA A 14 23.55 -2.69 -2.14
CA ALA A 14 24.23 -3.98 -2.29
C ALA A 14 23.57 -4.85 -3.38
N LEU A 15 22.24 -4.90 -3.48
CA LEU A 15 21.56 -5.61 -4.56
C LEU A 15 21.87 -5.03 -5.94
N MET A 16 21.87 -3.70 -6.07
CA MET A 16 22.21 -3.02 -7.31
C MET A 16 23.67 -3.28 -7.74
N GLY A 17 24.60 -3.26 -6.78
CA GLY A 17 26.03 -3.52 -7.02
C GLY A 17 26.33 -4.97 -7.42
N ASN A 18 25.54 -5.93 -6.99
CA ASN A 18 25.74 -7.36 -7.29
C ASN A 18 25.12 -7.84 -8.61
N GLY A 19 24.44 -6.95 -9.35
CA GLY A 19 23.79 -7.31 -10.62
C GLY A 19 22.64 -8.33 -10.46
N ALA A 20 22.01 -8.39 -9.27
CA ALA A 20 20.86 -9.26 -9.05
C ALA A 20 19.69 -8.87 -9.94
N PRO A 21 18.82 -9.82 -10.35
CA PRO A 21 17.58 -9.50 -11.04
C PRO A 21 16.70 -8.60 -10.14
N LEU A 22 16.63 -7.32 -10.47
CA LEU A 22 16.02 -6.28 -9.63
C LEU A 22 15.15 -5.36 -10.48
N LEU A 23 13.99 -4.99 -9.92
CA LEU A 23 13.12 -3.95 -10.45
C LEU A 23 12.75 -3.00 -9.32
N VAL A 24 13.07 -1.73 -9.48
CA VAL A 24 12.76 -0.68 -8.49
C VAL A 24 11.63 0.18 -9.03
N PHE A 25 10.62 0.48 -8.20
CA PHE A 25 9.50 1.35 -8.57
C PHE A 25 9.44 2.59 -7.71
N ASP A 26 9.31 3.76 -8.34
CA ASP A 26 8.92 5.01 -7.70
C ASP A 26 7.39 5.15 -7.78
N CYS A 27 6.75 5.14 -6.62
CA CYS A 27 5.30 5.29 -6.47
C CYS A 27 4.90 6.66 -5.90
N SER A 28 5.80 7.64 -5.88
CA SER A 28 5.52 8.97 -5.32
C SER A 28 4.27 9.58 -5.94
N PHE A 29 3.39 10.16 -5.11
CA PHE A 29 2.11 10.68 -5.57
C PHE A 29 1.61 11.77 -4.61
N GLU A 30 0.83 12.70 -5.11
CA GLU A 30 0.11 13.69 -4.31
C GLU A 30 -1.36 13.69 -4.71
N LEU A 31 -2.25 13.34 -3.77
CA LEU A 31 -3.67 13.14 -4.05
C LEU A 31 -4.35 14.40 -4.65
N MET A 32 -3.93 15.59 -4.21
CA MET A 32 -4.50 16.87 -4.67
C MET A 32 -3.76 17.45 -5.88
N LYS A 33 -2.67 16.81 -6.32
CA LYS A 33 -1.85 17.19 -7.48
C LYS A 33 -1.31 15.93 -8.17
N PRO A 34 -2.16 15.19 -8.88
CA PRO A 34 -1.79 13.86 -9.43
C PRO A 34 -0.55 13.87 -10.34
N GLU A 35 -0.25 15.01 -11.00
CA GLU A 35 0.93 15.19 -11.84
C GLU A 35 2.24 15.39 -11.06
N ALA A 36 2.15 15.77 -9.77
CA ALA A 36 3.34 16.04 -8.96
C ALA A 36 4.28 14.83 -8.85
N GLY A 37 3.72 13.62 -8.75
CA GLY A 37 4.52 12.38 -8.71
C GLY A 37 5.34 12.16 -9.98
N ASP A 38 4.80 12.47 -11.15
CA ASP A 38 5.50 12.36 -12.43
C ASP A 38 6.59 13.42 -12.56
N GLN A 39 6.33 14.65 -12.09
CA GLN A 39 7.31 15.73 -12.02
C GLN A 39 8.45 15.40 -11.05
N GLN A 40 8.14 14.92 -9.85
CA GLN A 40 9.12 14.49 -8.85
C GLN A 40 10.02 13.39 -9.39
N PHE A 41 9.44 12.39 -10.08
CA PHE A 41 10.17 11.31 -10.71
C PHE A 41 11.13 11.83 -11.79
N SER A 42 10.65 12.71 -12.69
CA SER A 42 11.48 13.25 -13.76
C SER A 42 12.64 14.12 -13.25
N GLN A 43 12.48 14.74 -12.08
CA GLN A 43 13.51 15.53 -11.43
C GLN A 43 14.57 14.69 -10.73
N ALA A 44 14.14 13.68 -9.98
CA ALA A 44 15.05 12.82 -9.23
C ALA A 44 14.40 11.47 -8.91
N HIS A 45 15.05 10.35 -9.28
CA HIS A 45 14.66 8.99 -8.91
C HIS A 45 15.90 8.09 -8.73
N ILE A 46 15.73 6.96 -8.05
CA ILE A 46 16.80 5.95 -7.91
C ILE A 46 17.14 5.41 -9.30
N PRO A 47 18.42 5.32 -9.70
CA PRO A 47 18.82 4.86 -11.03
C PRO A 47 18.20 3.50 -11.37
N GLY A 48 17.70 3.37 -12.59
CA GLY A 48 17.05 2.13 -13.06
C GLY A 48 15.61 1.94 -12.58
N SER A 49 15.03 2.91 -11.85
CA SER A 49 13.63 2.84 -11.42
C SER A 49 12.66 3.02 -12.58
N VAL A 50 11.51 2.37 -12.41
CA VAL A 50 10.31 2.52 -13.25
C VAL A 50 9.28 3.32 -12.46
N ARG A 51 8.57 4.21 -13.13
CA ARG A 51 7.47 4.97 -12.54
C ARG A 51 6.22 4.10 -12.39
N ALA A 52 5.58 4.10 -11.22
CA ALA A 52 4.29 3.49 -10.99
C ALA A 52 3.31 4.56 -10.47
N ASN A 53 2.39 5.00 -11.32
CA ASN A 53 1.42 6.05 -10.97
C ASN A 53 0.17 5.41 -10.37
N LEU A 54 -0.33 5.97 -9.26
CA LEU A 54 -1.49 5.43 -8.54
C LEU A 54 -2.74 5.34 -9.44
N ASP A 55 -3.03 6.39 -10.19
CA ASP A 55 -4.27 6.48 -10.97
C ASP A 55 -4.23 5.66 -12.26
N ARG A 56 -3.07 5.66 -12.95
CA ARG A 56 -2.93 4.99 -14.26
C ARG A 56 -2.57 3.51 -14.16
N ASP A 57 -1.68 3.18 -13.21
CA ASP A 57 -1.00 1.88 -13.18
C ASP A 57 -1.51 1.00 -12.02
N LEU A 58 -1.91 1.61 -10.90
CA LEU A 58 -2.29 0.91 -9.67
C LEU A 58 -3.79 0.99 -9.36
N SER A 59 -4.57 1.61 -10.24
CA SER A 59 -6.03 1.70 -10.16
C SER A 59 -6.66 1.28 -11.48
N ALA A 60 -7.89 0.75 -11.42
CA ALA A 60 -8.65 0.46 -12.62
C ALA A 60 -9.11 1.76 -13.29
N LEU A 61 -8.86 1.88 -14.58
CA LEU A 61 -9.36 2.99 -15.38
C LEU A 61 -10.89 2.91 -15.51
N PRO A 62 -11.58 4.04 -15.74
CA PRO A 62 -13.03 4.05 -15.94
C PRO A 62 -13.46 3.05 -17.02
N GLY A 63 -14.41 2.17 -16.67
CA GLY A 63 -14.93 1.12 -17.56
C GLY A 63 -14.05 -0.14 -17.68
N ALA A 64 -12.87 -0.15 -17.09
CA ALA A 64 -12.04 -1.36 -17.06
C ALA A 64 -12.48 -2.34 -15.96
N PRO A 65 -12.23 -3.67 -16.12
CA PRO A 65 -12.48 -4.64 -15.07
C PRO A 65 -11.75 -4.30 -13.76
N ALA A 66 -12.50 -4.22 -12.66
CA ALA A 66 -12.02 -3.88 -11.34
C ALA A 66 -12.37 -4.95 -10.31
N ALA A 67 -11.48 -5.19 -9.35
CA ALA A 67 -11.68 -6.12 -8.25
C ALA A 67 -12.29 -5.45 -6.99
N SER A 68 -12.38 -4.11 -6.96
CA SER A 68 -13.05 -3.34 -5.91
C SER A 68 -13.65 -2.07 -6.50
N GLY A 69 -14.56 -1.44 -5.75
CA GLY A 69 -15.03 -0.08 -6.02
C GLY A 69 -14.17 0.99 -5.35
N GLY A 70 -14.77 2.17 -5.16
CA GLY A 70 -14.16 3.32 -4.49
C GLY A 70 -13.37 4.24 -5.42
N ARG A 71 -12.68 5.22 -4.84
CA ARG A 71 -11.97 6.28 -5.59
C ARG A 71 -10.74 5.77 -6.34
N HIS A 72 -10.02 4.76 -5.80
CA HIS A 72 -8.89 4.09 -6.46
C HIS A 72 -9.18 2.58 -6.54
N PRO A 73 -10.10 2.14 -7.42
CA PRO A 73 -10.50 0.75 -7.49
C PRO A 73 -9.32 -0.13 -7.87
N LEU A 74 -9.21 -1.32 -7.27
CA LEU A 74 -8.20 -2.29 -7.70
C LEU A 74 -8.49 -2.71 -9.14
N PRO A 75 -7.50 -2.72 -10.05
CA PRO A 75 -7.66 -3.38 -11.34
C PRO A 75 -7.91 -4.88 -11.14
N SER A 76 -8.44 -5.57 -12.14
CA SER A 76 -8.43 -7.03 -12.11
C SER A 76 -7.00 -7.56 -12.02
N ARG A 77 -6.82 -8.78 -11.48
CA ARG A 77 -5.49 -9.41 -11.36
C ARG A 77 -4.83 -9.59 -12.73
N GLU A 78 -5.63 -9.87 -13.73
CA GLU A 78 -5.19 -10.05 -15.12
C GLU A 78 -4.67 -8.73 -15.71
N ASN A 79 -5.42 -7.63 -15.55
CA ASN A 79 -5.01 -6.31 -16.04
C ASN A 79 -3.75 -5.82 -15.32
N PHE A 80 -3.67 -6.03 -14.01
CA PHE A 80 -2.46 -5.69 -13.27
C PHE A 80 -1.26 -6.55 -13.71
N ALA A 81 -1.44 -7.84 -13.97
CA ALA A 81 -0.40 -8.72 -14.48
C ALA A 81 0.08 -8.31 -15.88
N LEU A 82 -0.82 -7.84 -16.75
CA LEU A 82 -0.45 -7.29 -18.06
C LEU A 82 0.45 -6.05 -17.90
N TRP A 83 0.10 -5.14 -16.99
CA TRP A 83 0.94 -3.98 -16.69
C TRP A 83 2.31 -4.38 -16.13
N LEU A 84 2.38 -5.32 -15.19
CA LEU A 84 3.66 -5.84 -14.66
C LEU A 84 4.53 -6.42 -15.78
N GLY A 85 3.94 -7.18 -16.70
CA GLY A 85 4.64 -7.70 -17.86
C GLY A 85 5.13 -6.59 -18.79
N SER A 86 4.34 -5.55 -19.02
CA SER A 86 4.71 -4.42 -19.90
C SER A 86 5.92 -3.64 -19.39
N VAL A 87 6.14 -3.60 -18.07
CA VAL A 87 7.34 -2.99 -17.45
C VAL A 87 8.49 -3.97 -17.24
N GLY A 88 8.38 -5.18 -17.78
CA GLY A 88 9.46 -6.17 -17.83
C GLY A 88 9.66 -6.97 -16.54
N LEU A 89 8.65 -7.07 -15.65
CA LEU A 89 8.74 -7.90 -14.45
C LEU A 89 8.69 -9.39 -14.78
N THR A 90 9.58 -10.16 -14.15
CA THR A 90 9.57 -11.63 -14.13
C THR A 90 9.51 -12.13 -12.69
N HIS A 91 9.13 -13.40 -12.47
CA HIS A 91 8.91 -13.96 -11.14
C HIS A 91 10.18 -14.11 -10.28
N ASP A 92 11.35 -14.19 -10.92
CA ASP A 92 12.65 -14.34 -10.26
C ASP A 92 13.26 -13.02 -9.79
N MET A 93 12.69 -11.88 -10.19
CA MET A 93 13.19 -10.57 -9.79
C MET A 93 12.84 -10.23 -8.35
N GLN A 94 13.79 -9.59 -7.65
CA GLN A 94 13.47 -8.81 -6.46
C GLN A 94 12.80 -7.51 -6.89
N VAL A 95 11.66 -7.19 -6.31
CA VAL A 95 11.02 -5.88 -6.48
C VAL A 95 11.28 -5.03 -5.24
N VAL A 96 11.63 -3.77 -5.44
CA VAL A 96 11.70 -2.75 -4.38
C VAL A 96 10.80 -1.60 -4.78
N VAL A 97 9.91 -1.21 -3.88
CA VAL A 97 8.99 -0.10 -4.09
C VAL A 97 9.31 1.03 -3.11
N TYR A 98 9.25 2.27 -3.56
CA TYR A 98 9.44 3.43 -2.69
C TYR A 98 8.53 4.60 -3.08
N ASP A 99 8.38 5.53 -2.15
CA ASP A 99 7.79 6.84 -2.36
C ASP A 99 8.49 7.90 -1.50
N ARG A 100 7.93 9.09 -1.45
CA ARG A 100 8.39 10.21 -0.61
C ARG A 100 7.42 10.50 0.54
N GLN A 101 6.42 9.64 0.75
CA GLN A 101 5.29 9.90 1.62
C GLN A 101 5.10 8.81 2.70
N GLY A 102 6.20 8.18 3.17
CA GLY A 102 6.17 7.23 4.28
C GLY A 102 5.43 5.93 3.94
N ALA A 103 5.72 5.33 2.81
CA ALA A 103 5.13 4.09 2.30
C ALA A 103 3.61 4.20 2.01
N ASN A 104 3.08 5.41 1.96
CA ASN A 104 1.64 5.63 1.76
C ASN A 104 1.16 5.13 0.39
N TYR A 105 1.92 5.40 -0.66
CA TYR A 105 1.55 5.01 -2.03
C TYR A 105 2.29 3.77 -2.51
N CYS A 106 3.56 3.61 -2.21
CA CYS A 106 4.32 2.43 -2.60
C CYS A 106 3.83 1.16 -1.89
N GLY A 107 3.26 1.28 -0.70
CA GLY A 107 2.58 0.19 -0.02
C GLY A 107 1.49 -0.44 -0.88
N ARG A 108 0.71 0.36 -1.62
CA ARG A 108 -0.32 -0.16 -2.54
C ARG A 108 0.29 -1.13 -3.56
N LEU A 109 1.39 -0.76 -4.22
CA LEU A 109 2.07 -1.63 -5.19
C LEU A 109 2.63 -2.88 -4.50
N TRP A 110 3.27 -2.73 -3.32
CA TRP A 110 3.77 -3.86 -2.55
C TRP A 110 2.66 -4.89 -2.27
N TRP A 111 1.49 -4.44 -1.82
CA TRP A 111 0.34 -5.31 -1.54
C TRP A 111 -0.20 -5.97 -2.82
N MET A 112 -0.33 -5.22 -3.91
CA MET A 112 -0.80 -5.74 -5.19
C MET A 112 0.14 -6.81 -5.77
N LEU A 113 1.46 -6.66 -5.60
CA LEU A 113 2.45 -7.67 -5.98
C LEU A 113 2.22 -8.98 -5.19
N LYS A 114 1.99 -8.89 -3.88
CA LYS A 114 1.64 -10.06 -3.05
C LYS A 114 0.32 -10.68 -3.52
N TRP A 115 -0.66 -9.85 -3.83
CA TRP A 115 -1.97 -10.31 -4.27
C TRP A 115 -1.93 -11.08 -5.61
N VAL A 116 -1.02 -10.75 -6.51
CA VAL A 116 -0.79 -11.53 -7.74
C VAL A 116 0.25 -12.63 -7.58
N GLY A 117 0.71 -12.91 -6.36
CA GLY A 117 1.59 -14.05 -6.05
C GLY A 117 3.08 -13.76 -6.12
N HIS A 118 3.50 -12.51 -6.30
CA HIS A 118 4.91 -12.13 -6.32
C HIS A 118 5.40 -11.80 -4.89
N GLU A 119 6.05 -12.77 -4.24
CA GLU A 119 6.47 -12.62 -2.83
C GLU A 119 7.74 -11.79 -2.66
N HIS A 120 8.63 -11.77 -3.64
CA HIS A 120 9.92 -11.07 -3.57
C HIS A 120 9.75 -9.56 -3.81
N ALA A 121 8.92 -8.90 -2.99
CA ALA A 121 8.68 -7.46 -3.03
C ALA A 121 8.86 -6.85 -1.65
N ALA A 122 9.63 -5.76 -1.55
CA ALA A 122 9.89 -5.04 -0.30
C ALA A 122 9.73 -3.54 -0.48
N VAL A 123 9.34 -2.86 0.59
CA VAL A 123 9.31 -1.39 0.67
C VAL A 123 10.67 -0.89 1.12
N LEU A 124 11.21 0.12 0.42
CA LEU A 124 12.41 0.83 0.87
C LEU A 124 12.07 1.65 2.12
N ASP A 125 12.58 1.21 3.26
CA ASP A 125 12.28 1.80 4.56
C ASP A 125 12.86 3.21 4.67
N GLY A 126 11.99 4.20 4.88
CA GLY A 126 12.31 5.62 4.83
C GLY A 126 12.35 6.22 3.42
N GLY A 127 12.03 5.44 2.38
CA GLY A 127 11.85 5.91 1.01
C GLY A 127 13.07 6.62 0.42
N LEU A 128 12.83 7.62 -0.44
CA LEU A 128 13.91 8.35 -1.11
C LEU A 128 14.82 9.13 -0.15
N GLU A 129 14.29 9.60 0.96
CA GLU A 129 15.09 10.34 1.97
C GLU A 129 16.12 9.40 2.63
N ALA A 130 15.74 8.16 2.97
CA ALA A 130 16.68 7.17 3.49
C ALA A 130 17.75 6.78 2.46
N TRP A 131 17.38 6.76 1.16
CA TRP A 131 18.33 6.55 0.07
C TRP A 131 19.37 7.67 0.02
N TYR A 132 18.96 8.94 0.10
CA TYR A 132 19.90 10.06 0.19
C TYR A 132 20.78 10.01 1.42
N ALA A 133 20.22 9.71 2.59
CA ALA A 133 20.96 9.61 3.85
C ALA A 133 22.04 8.52 3.82
N ALA A 134 21.83 7.45 3.05
CA ALA A 134 22.81 6.38 2.82
C ALA A 134 23.82 6.70 1.68
N GLY A 135 23.86 7.95 1.19
CA GLY A 135 24.76 8.35 0.09
C GLY A 135 24.34 7.83 -1.28
N GLY A 136 23.09 7.40 -1.44
CA GLY A 136 22.57 6.91 -2.70
C GLY A 136 22.48 8.04 -3.75
N VAL A 137 22.96 7.74 -4.97
CA VAL A 137 22.85 8.67 -6.10
C VAL A 137 21.46 8.61 -6.73
N VAL A 138 21.04 9.71 -7.35
CA VAL A 138 19.79 9.77 -8.13
C VAL A 138 20.10 10.20 -9.56
N THR A 139 19.15 9.90 -10.44
CA THR A 139 19.15 10.36 -11.83
C THR A 139 17.86 11.10 -12.12
N SER A 140 17.81 11.79 -13.26
CA SER A 140 16.65 12.51 -13.78
C SER A 140 16.18 11.92 -15.10
N GLY A 141 15.00 12.33 -15.57
CA GLY A 141 14.46 11.94 -16.86
C GLY A 141 13.35 10.89 -16.78
N THR A 142 13.21 10.06 -17.83
CA THR A 142 12.05 9.18 -18.02
C THR A 142 12.12 7.84 -17.28
N GLY A 143 13.22 7.55 -16.60
CA GLY A 143 13.45 6.27 -15.93
C GLY A 143 13.85 5.12 -16.88
N ALA A 144 13.90 3.92 -16.31
CA ALA A 144 14.31 2.74 -17.07
C ALA A 144 13.20 2.24 -18.00
N HIS A 145 13.57 1.97 -19.24
CA HIS A 145 12.74 1.21 -20.17
C HIS A 145 13.26 -0.24 -20.25
N ARG A 146 12.38 -1.20 -20.06
CA ARG A 146 12.70 -2.63 -20.12
C ARG A 146 11.89 -3.32 -21.22
N PRO A 147 12.44 -4.33 -21.90
CA PRO A 147 11.65 -5.12 -22.83
C PRO A 147 10.45 -5.76 -22.10
N PRO A 148 9.24 -5.71 -22.68
CA PRO A 148 8.08 -6.39 -22.12
C PRO A 148 8.32 -7.88 -21.91
N GLN A 149 7.75 -8.43 -20.83
CA GLN A 149 7.77 -9.84 -20.47
C GLN A 149 6.33 -10.36 -20.29
N VAL A 150 6.18 -11.66 -20.20
CA VAL A 150 4.89 -12.26 -19.84
C VAL A 150 4.89 -12.52 -18.33
N PHE A 151 4.09 -11.75 -17.60
CA PHE A 151 3.84 -12.01 -16.18
C PHE A 151 2.46 -12.68 -16.01
N ARG A 152 2.40 -13.80 -15.30
CA ARG A 152 1.15 -14.52 -15.02
C ARG A 152 0.88 -14.49 -13.52
N PRO A 153 -0.36 -14.18 -13.08
CA PRO A 153 -0.70 -14.24 -11.65
C PRO A 153 -0.50 -15.64 -11.08
N GLY A 154 0.19 -15.70 -9.95
CA GLY A 154 0.32 -16.91 -9.13
C GLY A 154 -0.74 -17.00 -8.02
N PRO A 155 -0.62 -17.96 -7.09
CA PRO A 155 -1.45 -18.03 -5.89
C PRO A 155 -1.34 -16.75 -5.06
N GLU A 156 -2.47 -16.29 -4.54
CA GLU A 156 -2.53 -15.07 -3.71
C GLU A 156 -1.68 -15.21 -2.45
N ARG A 157 -0.93 -14.17 -2.13
CA ARG A 157 -0.12 -14.02 -0.90
C ARG A 157 -0.62 -12.87 -0.03
N ALA A 158 -1.65 -12.15 -0.46
CA ALA A 158 -2.36 -11.13 0.29
C ALA A 158 -3.86 -11.30 0.09
N THR A 159 -4.65 -11.00 1.12
CA THR A 159 -6.09 -11.26 1.15
C THR A 159 -6.87 -9.99 0.85
N LEU A 160 -7.70 -10.03 -0.18
CA LEU A 160 -8.69 -8.99 -0.47
C LEU A 160 -9.99 -9.30 0.27
N CYS A 161 -10.49 -8.33 1.05
CA CYS A 161 -11.85 -8.33 1.58
C CYS A 161 -12.73 -7.45 0.68
N VAL A 162 -13.85 -7.97 0.22
CA VAL A 162 -14.81 -7.19 -0.58
C VAL A 162 -15.95 -6.67 0.29
N THR A 163 -16.65 -5.63 -0.18
CA THR A 163 -17.71 -4.93 0.56
C THR A 163 -18.80 -5.87 1.08
N ALA A 164 -19.23 -6.84 0.28
CA ALA A 164 -20.26 -7.80 0.69
C ALA A 164 -19.81 -8.64 1.90
N GLN A 165 -18.56 -9.12 1.89
CA GLN A 165 -18.00 -9.90 3.01
C GLN A 165 -17.88 -9.05 4.29
N LEU A 166 -17.51 -7.77 4.15
CA LEU A 166 -17.40 -6.88 5.29
C LEU A 166 -18.78 -6.55 5.87
N ALA A 167 -19.75 -6.23 5.01
CA ALA A 167 -21.13 -5.93 5.42
C ALA A 167 -21.81 -7.13 6.11
N GLU A 168 -21.61 -8.34 5.59
CA GLU A 168 -22.16 -9.55 6.19
C GLU A 168 -21.64 -9.79 7.62
N ARG A 169 -20.40 -9.40 7.91
CA ARG A 169 -19.76 -9.60 9.21
C ARG A 169 -19.98 -8.43 10.18
N LEU A 170 -20.59 -7.35 9.72
CA LEU A 170 -20.74 -6.12 10.52
C LEU A 170 -21.47 -6.39 11.84
N GLY A 171 -20.85 -5.98 12.96
CA GLY A 171 -21.40 -6.17 14.32
C GLY A 171 -21.33 -7.59 14.86
N ARG A 172 -20.75 -8.55 14.12
CA ARG A 172 -20.59 -9.94 14.62
C ARG A 172 -19.33 -10.06 15.50
N PRO A 173 -19.31 -10.98 16.46
CA PRO A 173 -18.10 -11.30 17.22
C PRO A 173 -16.96 -11.69 16.27
N GLY A 174 -15.75 -11.18 16.53
CA GLY A 174 -14.56 -11.46 15.71
C GLY A 174 -14.38 -10.56 14.48
N GLN A 175 -15.31 -9.63 14.22
CA GLN A 175 -15.05 -8.58 13.23
C GLN A 175 -14.13 -7.51 13.82
N ASN A 176 -12.94 -7.38 13.23
CA ASN A 176 -11.95 -6.38 13.63
C ASN A 176 -11.59 -5.54 12.39
N ILE A 177 -12.02 -4.29 12.39
CA ILE A 177 -11.75 -3.35 11.30
C ILE A 177 -10.82 -2.26 11.84
N ILE A 178 -9.76 -1.93 11.10
CA ILE A 178 -8.88 -0.80 11.42
C ILE A 178 -8.92 0.21 10.28
N ASP A 179 -9.33 1.43 10.60
CA ASP A 179 -9.35 2.59 9.71
C ASP A 179 -8.04 3.37 9.85
N ALA A 180 -7.31 3.51 8.73
CA ALA A 180 -6.02 4.17 8.68
C ALA A 180 -6.10 5.69 8.41
N ARG A 181 -7.29 6.26 8.28
CA ARG A 181 -7.47 7.70 8.08
C ARG A 181 -7.10 8.49 9.34
N ALA A 182 -6.78 9.76 9.15
CA ALA A 182 -6.56 10.69 10.26
C ALA A 182 -7.78 10.72 11.21
N ALA A 183 -7.52 10.84 12.51
CA ALA A 183 -8.55 10.76 13.53
C ALA A 183 -9.74 11.74 13.34
N PRO A 184 -9.55 13.01 12.90
CA PRO A 184 -10.68 13.90 12.62
C PRO A 184 -11.60 13.39 11.50
N ARG A 185 -11.05 12.72 10.46
CA ARG A 185 -11.86 12.10 9.41
C ARG A 185 -12.63 10.89 9.94
N PHE A 186 -11.97 10.05 10.75
CA PHE A 186 -12.60 8.90 11.38
C PHE A 186 -13.78 9.33 12.26
N ARG A 187 -13.59 10.34 13.11
CA ARG A 187 -14.67 10.84 13.99
C ARG A 187 -15.79 11.58 13.24
N GLY A 188 -15.63 11.87 11.96
CA GLY A 188 -16.63 12.60 11.18
C GLY A 188 -16.61 14.11 11.38
N GLU A 189 -15.53 14.67 11.98
CA GLU A 189 -15.35 16.11 12.19
C GLU A 189 -15.04 16.85 10.88
N VAL A 190 -14.33 16.18 9.98
CA VAL A 190 -13.99 16.72 8.66
C VAL A 190 -14.03 15.58 7.61
N GLU A 191 -14.52 15.87 6.41
CA GLU A 191 -14.42 14.96 5.26
C GLU A 191 -14.29 15.76 3.96
N PRO A 192 -13.04 15.96 3.47
CA PRO A 192 -12.79 16.79 2.30
C PRO A 192 -12.93 16.04 0.98
N LEU A 193 -13.08 14.72 0.97
CA LEU A 193 -12.93 13.87 -0.21
C LEU A 193 -14.19 13.05 -0.56
N ASP A 194 -14.90 12.60 0.46
CA ASP A 194 -16.03 11.69 0.29
C ASP A 194 -17.35 12.37 0.71
N PRO A 195 -18.53 11.95 0.16
CA PRO A 195 -19.79 12.67 0.41
C PRO A 195 -20.34 12.52 1.84
N VAL A 196 -19.84 11.53 2.60
CA VAL A 196 -20.32 11.24 3.96
C VAL A 196 -19.14 11.22 4.94
N ALA A 197 -19.28 11.94 6.06
CA ALA A 197 -18.30 11.95 7.15
C ALA A 197 -18.60 10.86 8.18
N GLY A 198 -17.54 10.28 8.77
CA GLY A 198 -17.65 9.23 9.79
C GLY A 198 -16.83 7.99 9.44
N HIS A 199 -17.20 6.84 10.02
CA HIS A 199 -16.47 5.59 9.87
C HIS A 199 -17.42 4.38 9.81
N ILE A 200 -16.89 3.20 9.44
CA ILE A 200 -17.62 1.93 9.47
C ILE A 200 -17.88 1.56 10.93
N PRO A 201 -19.13 1.27 11.33
CA PRO A 201 -19.46 0.96 12.74
C PRO A 201 -18.58 -0.14 13.33
N GLY A 202 -18.05 0.10 14.54
CA GLY A 202 -17.17 -0.83 15.25
C GLY A 202 -15.71 -0.84 14.76
N ALA A 203 -15.33 -0.02 13.79
CA ALA A 203 -13.95 0.13 13.40
C ALA A 203 -13.11 0.81 14.50
N LEU A 204 -11.86 0.36 14.61
CA LEU A 204 -10.81 1.01 15.40
C LEU A 204 -10.08 2.03 14.51
N ASN A 205 -9.52 3.07 15.10
CA ASN A 205 -8.72 4.04 14.35
C ASN A 205 -7.23 3.89 14.64
N ARG A 206 -6.44 3.70 13.58
CA ARG A 206 -4.98 3.73 13.62
C ARG A 206 -4.48 4.52 12.43
N PRO A 207 -4.30 5.84 12.52
CA PRO A 207 -3.73 6.65 11.45
C PRO A 207 -2.40 6.06 10.99
N PHE A 208 -2.24 5.86 9.66
CA PHE A 208 -1.06 5.18 9.11
C PHE A 208 0.25 5.87 9.46
N ALA A 209 0.26 7.20 9.58
CA ALA A 209 1.44 7.97 10.00
C ALA A 209 1.97 7.57 11.39
N GLY A 210 1.12 7.01 12.25
CA GLY A 210 1.50 6.49 13.56
C GLY A 210 2.45 5.29 13.53
N ASN A 211 2.70 4.69 12.36
CA ASN A 211 3.62 3.57 12.22
C ASN A 211 5.08 4.02 12.00
N MET A 212 5.30 5.30 11.70
CA MET A 212 6.61 5.85 11.38
C MET A 212 7.28 6.47 12.61
N GLY A 213 8.59 6.35 12.66
CA GLY A 213 9.45 7.11 13.54
C GLY A 213 9.71 8.53 12.99
N PRO A 214 10.42 9.37 13.76
CA PRO A 214 10.76 10.74 13.36
C PRO A 214 11.71 10.81 12.15
N ASP A 215 12.39 9.71 11.84
CA ASP A 215 13.29 9.55 10.69
C ASP A 215 12.55 9.07 9.41
N GLY A 216 11.22 8.96 9.45
CA GLY A 216 10.39 8.50 8.34
C GLY A 216 10.44 6.99 8.07
N ARG A 217 11.16 6.22 8.90
CA ARG A 217 11.21 4.75 8.83
C ARG A 217 10.11 4.14 9.69
N PHE A 218 9.77 2.89 9.42
CA PHE A 218 8.89 2.16 10.30
C PHE A 218 9.49 2.06 11.71
N LYS A 219 8.66 2.21 12.73
CA LYS A 219 9.05 2.00 14.12
C LYS A 219 9.62 0.59 14.33
N PRO A 220 10.45 0.36 15.37
CA PRO A 220 10.93 -0.98 15.71
C PRO A 220 9.80 -2.00 15.86
N ALA A 221 10.02 -3.23 15.43
CA ALA A 221 9.02 -4.31 15.43
C ALA A 221 8.38 -4.52 16.82
N SER A 222 9.15 -4.41 17.90
CA SER A 222 8.64 -4.54 19.27
C SER A 222 7.66 -3.43 19.65
N VAL A 223 7.96 -2.19 19.23
CA VAL A 223 7.09 -1.02 19.47
C VAL A 223 5.79 -1.15 18.70
N LEU A 224 5.87 -1.49 17.41
CA LEU A 224 4.69 -1.72 16.58
C LEU A 224 3.82 -2.84 17.17
N LYS A 225 4.45 -3.93 17.60
CA LYS A 225 3.74 -5.08 18.20
C LYS A 225 2.97 -4.65 19.45
N GLU A 226 3.61 -3.92 20.36
CA GLU A 226 2.99 -3.43 21.59
C GLU A 226 1.81 -2.50 21.27
N GLU A 227 2.00 -1.51 20.36
CA GLU A 227 0.98 -0.56 19.97
C GLU A 227 -0.25 -1.23 19.31
N PHE A 228 -0.03 -2.21 18.41
CA PHE A 228 -1.14 -2.94 17.79
C PHE A 228 -1.86 -3.87 18.75
N LEU A 229 -1.15 -4.57 19.62
CA LEU A 229 -1.79 -5.43 20.63
C LEU A 229 -2.60 -4.61 21.64
N ALA A 230 -2.10 -3.44 22.04
CA ALA A 230 -2.86 -2.50 22.90
C ALA A 230 -4.14 -2.00 22.19
N LEU A 231 -4.04 -1.61 20.90
CA LEU A 231 -5.20 -1.19 20.12
C LEU A 231 -6.24 -2.32 19.98
N LEU A 232 -5.80 -3.54 19.77
CA LEU A 232 -6.67 -4.71 19.58
C LEU A 232 -7.31 -5.17 20.88
N ALA A 233 -6.75 -4.85 22.04
CA ALA A 233 -7.32 -5.15 23.37
C ALA A 233 -7.75 -6.63 23.50
N GLY A 234 -6.88 -7.56 23.10
CA GLY A 234 -7.12 -9.01 23.18
C GLY A 234 -7.83 -9.62 21.96
N ARG A 235 -8.22 -8.83 20.97
CA ARG A 235 -8.76 -9.34 19.70
C ARG A 235 -7.67 -10.02 18.88
N ASP A 236 -8.06 -11.05 18.11
CA ASP A 236 -7.14 -11.81 17.26
C ASP A 236 -6.59 -10.94 16.10
N PRO A 237 -5.27 -10.70 16.03
CA PRO A 237 -4.65 -9.96 14.93
C PRO A 237 -4.94 -10.56 13.55
N ALA A 238 -5.09 -11.88 13.43
CA ALA A 238 -5.34 -12.53 12.15
C ALA A 238 -6.73 -12.23 11.57
N SER A 239 -7.68 -11.78 12.41
CA SER A 239 -9.03 -11.42 11.98
C SER A 239 -9.18 -9.99 11.47
N VAL A 240 -8.12 -9.17 11.54
CA VAL A 240 -8.16 -7.75 11.20
C VAL A 240 -8.37 -7.55 9.69
N VAL A 241 -9.24 -6.60 9.37
CA VAL A 241 -9.39 -6.04 8.03
C VAL A 241 -9.01 -4.56 8.06
N HIS A 242 -8.02 -4.18 7.27
CA HIS A 242 -7.60 -2.79 7.16
C HIS A 242 -8.33 -2.07 6.03
N HIS A 243 -8.70 -0.83 6.28
CA HIS A 243 -9.20 0.09 5.27
C HIS A 243 -8.72 1.54 5.53
N CYS A 244 -9.00 2.43 4.59
CA CYS A 244 -8.75 3.87 4.74
C CYS A 244 -9.81 4.67 3.95
N GLY A 245 -9.42 5.70 3.20
CA GLY A 245 -10.31 6.40 2.27
C GLY A 245 -10.57 5.63 0.98
N SER A 246 -9.54 5.01 0.39
CA SER A 246 -9.59 4.38 -0.94
C SER A 246 -8.63 3.19 -1.12
N GLY A 247 -8.27 2.50 -0.04
CA GLY A 247 -7.46 1.28 -0.08
C GLY A 247 -5.97 1.49 -0.36
N VAL A 248 -5.47 2.69 -0.14
CA VAL A 248 -4.06 3.07 -0.33
C VAL A 248 -3.37 3.18 1.03
N SER A 249 -3.75 4.19 1.84
CA SER A 249 -3.13 4.47 3.15
C SER A 249 -3.40 3.39 4.23
N ALA A 250 -4.21 2.39 3.93
CA ALA A 250 -4.41 1.22 4.80
C ALA A 250 -3.21 0.27 4.79
N VAL A 251 -2.47 0.23 3.68
CA VAL A 251 -1.41 -0.75 3.49
C VAL A 251 -0.21 -0.53 4.43
N PRO A 252 0.23 0.69 4.76
CA PRO A 252 1.25 0.89 5.80
C PRO A 252 0.92 0.23 7.14
N ASN A 253 -0.37 0.13 7.53
CA ASN A 253 -0.76 -0.62 8.73
C ASN A 253 -0.55 -2.13 8.55
N ILE A 254 -0.85 -2.68 7.37
CA ILE A 254 -0.58 -4.11 7.04
C ILE A 254 0.91 -4.39 7.10
N ILE A 255 1.73 -3.53 6.48
CA ILE A 255 3.20 -3.64 6.54
C ILE A 255 3.69 -3.59 7.98
N ALA A 256 3.20 -2.64 8.78
CA ALA A 256 3.58 -2.49 10.18
C ALA A 256 3.22 -3.72 11.03
N MET A 257 2.05 -4.32 10.81
CA MET A 257 1.67 -5.57 11.49
C MET A 257 2.53 -6.76 11.04
N GLU A 258 2.91 -6.83 9.76
CA GLU A 258 3.85 -7.86 9.27
C GLU A 258 5.24 -7.68 9.89
N VAL A 259 5.77 -6.45 9.96
CA VAL A 259 7.02 -6.12 10.66
C VAL A 259 6.95 -6.50 12.15
N ALA A 260 5.81 -6.26 12.79
CA ALA A 260 5.56 -6.63 14.18
C ALA A 260 5.45 -8.15 14.44
N GLY A 261 5.48 -8.98 13.39
CA GLY A 261 5.29 -10.43 13.49
C GLY A 261 3.84 -10.84 13.79
N LEU A 262 2.87 -9.97 13.49
CA LEU A 262 1.44 -10.23 13.66
C LEU A 262 0.76 -10.78 12.39
N GLY A 263 1.53 -11.02 11.33
CA GLY A 263 1.07 -11.55 10.04
C GLY A 263 0.67 -10.44 9.06
N ARG A 264 0.13 -10.87 7.90
CA ARG A 264 -0.37 -10.00 6.82
C ARG A 264 -1.88 -10.09 6.79
N GLN A 265 -2.56 -9.04 7.25
CA GLN A 265 -3.99 -8.99 7.39
C GLN A 265 -4.69 -8.65 6.07
N ALA A 266 -6.03 -8.82 6.05
CA ALA A 266 -6.85 -8.52 4.89
C ALA A 266 -6.92 -7.00 4.61
N LEU A 267 -7.00 -6.63 3.33
CA LEU A 267 -7.28 -5.29 2.86
C LEU A 267 -8.71 -5.20 2.32
N TYR A 268 -9.52 -4.29 2.85
CA TYR A 268 -10.73 -3.81 2.20
C TYR A 268 -10.35 -2.64 1.28
N ALA A 269 -10.07 -2.96 0.01
CA ALA A 269 -9.52 -2.00 -0.95
C ALA A 269 -10.52 -0.90 -1.36
N GLY A 270 -11.82 -1.21 -1.42
CA GLY A 270 -12.87 -0.22 -1.70
C GLY A 270 -12.95 0.88 -0.65
N SER A 271 -12.66 0.52 0.60
CA SER A 271 -12.50 1.46 1.73
C SER A 271 -13.71 2.36 1.97
N TRP A 272 -13.48 3.50 2.62
CA TRP A 272 -14.55 4.44 2.95
C TRP A 272 -15.29 4.95 1.72
N SER A 273 -14.59 5.29 0.64
CA SER A 273 -15.19 5.82 -0.59
C SER A 273 -16.16 4.83 -1.26
N GLU A 274 -15.92 3.52 -1.18
CA GLU A 274 -16.88 2.51 -1.63
C GLU A 274 -17.97 2.29 -0.57
N TRP A 275 -17.60 2.25 0.71
CA TRP A 275 -18.56 2.02 1.77
C TRP A 275 -19.67 3.07 1.81
N CYS A 276 -19.30 4.36 1.82
CA CYS A 276 -20.25 5.46 1.94
C CYS A 276 -20.97 5.83 0.62
N SER A 277 -20.61 5.18 -0.49
CA SER A 277 -21.32 5.40 -1.77
C SER A 277 -22.72 4.80 -1.80
N ASP A 278 -23.03 3.88 -0.90
CA ASP A 278 -24.35 3.27 -0.76
C ASP A 278 -25.00 3.76 0.55
N PRO A 279 -26.08 4.55 0.47
CA PRO A 279 -26.72 5.11 1.66
C PRO A 279 -27.39 4.07 2.56
N ALA A 280 -27.57 2.84 2.08
CA ALA A 280 -28.07 1.73 2.90
C ALA A 280 -27.04 1.17 3.88
N ARG A 281 -25.74 1.48 3.69
CA ARG A 281 -24.69 1.02 4.59
C ARG A 281 -24.59 1.92 5.82
N PRO A 282 -24.53 1.33 7.02
CA PRO A 282 -24.50 2.12 8.26
C PRO A 282 -23.18 2.88 8.41
N VAL A 283 -23.27 4.04 9.03
CA VAL A 283 -22.16 4.96 9.33
C VAL A 283 -22.20 5.31 10.82
N ALA A 284 -21.04 5.39 11.45
CA ALA A 284 -20.86 5.89 12.81
C ALA A 284 -20.00 7.15 12.82
N GLN A 285 -20.10 7.94 13.90
CA GLN A 285 -19.33 9.14 14.19
C GLN A 285 -18.90 9.13 15.64
N GLY A 286 -17.82 9.88 15.99
CA GLY A 286 -17.29 10.00 17.36
C GLY A 286 -16.07 9.14 17.65
#